data_005de9e01aae4873a486388199542489
#
_entry.id   005de9e01aae4873a486388199542489
#
_cell.length_a   1.000
_cell.length_b   1.000
_cell.length_c   1.000
_cell.angle_alpha   90.00
_cell.angle_beta   90.00
_cell.angle_gamma   90.00
#
_symmetry.space_group_name_H-M   'P 1'
#
loop_
_entity.id
_entity.type
_entity.pdbx_description
1 polymer ?
#
loop_
_entity_poly.entity_id
_entity_poly.type
_entity_poly.pdbx_seq_one_letter_code
_entity_poly.pdbx_strand_id
1 'polypeptide(L)'
;MKPSLSFKSFFISRVFRLYPLHLAMLGLFILFETVRWIAYKKGFYLNNVPFTGLFAPREILPNLFLVQAWTTLTETMSFNYPSWTISIEFYIYMLFGALCMLSMRNRFLAFAAISLVAFVLIFSENEPLVERAMLGLSCFFAGNITYVVYLLIRDRFVPRPWLMTVLECAMMYATYWIVMNDFDYRSPFGSLTFCGLVLLFAFEGGMVSALLKTSVFVLLGKLSYSIYMTHAAVLFCLVTVFIVAQKVTGVELAPMIDGQRFMDTGSMLANNIFVVAVAVSCVVVAAFAHKYIEMKGYELGKRVAGGASKAKAPVEKPESVPAMKPQIDRVA
;
A
#
# COMPACT_ATOMS: atom_id res chain seq x y z
N MET A 1 -31.33 -11.95 -1.80
CA MET A 1 -30.31 -12.48 -0.87
C MET A 1 -28.94 -12.42 -1.56
N LYS A 2 -28.03 -11.55 -1.16
CA LYS A 2 -26.63 -11.63 -1.62
C LYS A 2 -26.05 -12.92 -1.05
N PRO A 3 -25.34 -13.75 -1.85
CA PRO A 3 -24.72 -14.95 -1.33
C PRO A 3 -23.80 -14.57 -0.17
N SER A 4 -23.93 -15.23 0.97
CA SER A 4 -23.05 -15.07 2.11
C SER A 4 -21.62 -15.38 1.63
N LEU A 5 -20.75 -14.40 1.59
CA LEU A 5 -19.34 -14.59 1.27
C LEU A 5 -18.78 -15.62 2.26
N SER A 6 -18.49 -16.82 1.75
CA SER A 6 -17.82 -17.85 2.55
C SER A 6 -16.44 -17.33 2.95
N PHE A 7 -16.07 -17.48 4.22
CA PHE A 7 -14.72 -17.15 4.71
C PHE A 7 -13.63 -17.78 3.83
N LYS A 8 -13.85 -19.03 3.39
CA LYS A 8 -12.93 -19.72 2.46
C LYS A 8 -12.73 -18.96 1.15
N SER A 9 -13.81 -18.47 0.54
CA SER A 9 -13.72 -17.70 -0.72
C SER A 9 -13.01 -16.36 -0.50
N PHE A 10 -13.28 -15.69 0.62
CA PHE A 10 -12.59 -14.46 1.01
C PHE A 10 -11.10 -14.71 1.23
N PHE A 11 -10.74 -15.74 2.00
CA PHE A 11 -9.36 -16.14 2.26
C PHE A 11 -8.59 -16.40 0.95
N ILE A 12 -9.12 -17.27 0.09
CA ILE A 12 -8.50 -17.58 -1.21
C ILE A 12 -8.30 -16.31 -2.04
N SER A 13 -9.31 -15.45 -2.11
CA SER A 13 -9.21 -14.19 -2.85
C SER A 13 -8.07 -13.30 -2.35
N ARG A 14 -7.83 -13.22 -1.03
CA ARG A 14 -6.76 -12.40 -0.45
C ARG A 14 -5.38 -13.04 -0.64
N VAL A 15 -5.27 -14.35 -0.44
CA VAL A 15 -4.03 -15.08 -0.72
C VAL A 15 -3.60 -14.86 -2.17
N PHE A 16 -4.46 -15.14 -3.12
CA PHE A 16 -4.10 -15.02 -4.54
C PHE A 16 -3.98 -13.59 -5.06
N ARG A 17 -4.42 -12.60 -4.28
CA ARG A 17 -4.15 -11.19 -4.57
C ARG A 17 -2.78 -10.74 -4.10
N LEU A 18 -2.35 -11.16 -2.90
CA LEU A 18 -1.14 -10.64 -2.26
C LEU A 18 0.09 -11.52 -2.50
N TYR A 19 -0.03 -12.83 -2.33
CA TYR A 19 1.10 -13.75 -2.38
C TYR A 19 1.84 -13.84 -3.72
N PRO A 20 1.20 -13.88 -4.89
CA PRO A 20 1.93 -14.10 -6.14
C PRO A 20 3.01 -13.07 -6.39
N LEU A 21 2.70 -11.78 -6.23
CA LEU A 21 3.69 -10.72 -6.41
C LEU A 21 4.69 -10.67 -5.25
N HIS A 22 4.23 -10.90 -4.02
CA HIS A 22 5.12 -10.96 -2.86
C HIS A 22 6.20 -12.05 -3.03
N LEU A 23 5.81 -13.27 -3.38
CA LEU A 23 6.75 -14.38 -3.60
C LEU A 23 7.69 -14.12 -4.78
N ALA A 24 7.19 -13.52 -5.86
CA ALA A 24 8.03 -13.14 -6.99
C ALA A 24 9.11 -12.13 -6.57
N MET A 25 8.73 -11.14 -5.75
CA MET A 25 9.67 -10.15 -5.23
C MET A 25 10.65 -10.75 -4.23
N LEU A 26 10.20 -11.60 -3.31
CA LEU A 26 11.10 -12.33 -2.39
C LEU A 26 12.13 -13.14 -3.18
N GLY A 27 11.70 -13.91 -4.18
CA GLY A 27 12.59 -14.68 -5.05
C GLY A 27 13.58 -13.79 -5.80
N LEU A 28 13.12 -12.64 -6.29
CA LEU A 28 13.98 -11.66 -6.96
C LEU A 28 15.07 -11.09 -6.03
N PHE A 29 14.73 -10.74 -4.79
CA PHE A 29 15.72 -10.25 -3.82
C PHE A 29 16.70 -11.34 -3.39
N ILE A 30 16.26 -12.59 -3.26
CA ILE A 30 17.16 -13.75 -3.03
C ILE A 30 18.12 -13.89 -4.22
N LEU A 31 17.62 -13.72 -5.46
CA LEU A 31 18.47 -13.74 -6.67
C LEU A 31 19.49 -12.59 -6.64
N PHE A 32 19.08 -11.36 -6.29
CA PHE A 32 19.99 -10.23 -6.14
C PHE A 32 21.10 -10.52 -5.12
N GLU A 33 20.76 -11.06 -3.96
CA GLU A 33 21.75 -11.43 -2.94
C GLU A 33 22.68 -12.56 -3.41
N THR A 34 22.17 -13.52 -4.18
CA THR A 34 22.98 -14.59 -4.77
C THR A 34 23.98 -14.02 -5.77
N VAL A 35 23.57 -13.10 -6.65
CA VAL A 35 24.48 -12.42 -7.59
C VAL A 35 25.53 -11.59 -6.83
N ARG A 36 25.13 -10.87 -5.78
CA ARG A 36 26.06 -10.13 -4.92
C ARG A 36 27.06 -11.07 -4.23
N TRP A 37 26.62 -12.23 -3.77
CA TRP A 37 27.48 -13.22 -3.15
C TRP A 37 28.51 -13.79 -4.13
N ILE A 38 28.11 -14.07 -5.38
CA ILE A 38 29.04 -14.50 -6.44
C ILE A 38 30.08 -13.40 -6.74
N ALA A 39 29.63 -12.14 -6.84
CA ALA A 39 30.53 -10.99 -7.05
C ALA A 39 31.52 -10.82 -5.87
N TYR A 40 31.01 -10.94 -4.64
CA TYR A 40 31.81 -10.89 -3.41
C TYR A 40 32.93 -11.96 -3.42
N LYS A 41 32.61 -13.20 -3.77
CA LYS A 41 33.59 -14.30 -3.88
C LYS A 41 34.66 -14.04 -4.95
N LYS A 42 34.35 -13.20 -5.95
CA LYS A 42 35.33 -12.77 -6.98
C LYS A 42 36.08 -11.49 -6.60
N GLY A 43 35.97 -11.00 -5.36
CA GLY A 43 36.67 -9.80 -4.88
C GLY A 43 35.94 -8.48 -5.18
N PHE A 44 34.70 -8.51 -5.71
CA PHE A 44 33.89 -7.30 -5.89
C PHE A 44 33.08 -7.01 -4.62
N TYR A 45 33.54 -6.07 -3.82
CA TYR A 45 32.87 -5.62 -2.61
C TYR A 45 31.85 -4.52 -2.97
N LEU A 46 30.58 -4.81 -2.85
CA LEU A 46 29.50 -3.85 -2.74
C LEU A 46 29.26 -3.60 -1.23
N ASN A 47 28.57 -2.58 -0.84
CA ASN A 47 28.48 -2.04 0.54
C ASN A 47 28.58 -3.05 1.72
N ASN A 48 27.72 -4.06 1.77
CA ASN A 48 27.61 -5.01 2.89
C ASN A 48 27.94 -6.43 2.43
N VAL A 49 28.34 -7.29 3.39
CA VAL A 49 28.50 -8.72 3.15
C VAL A 49 27.15 -9.31 2.73
N PRO A 50 27.09 -10.02 1.60
CA PRO A 50 25.84 -10.62 1.14
C PRO A 50 25.29 -11.65 2.13
N PHE A 51 23.98 -11.82 2.16
CA PHE A 51 23.26 -12.71 3.09
C PHE A 51 23.51 -12.41 4.57
N THR A 52 23.70 -11.13 4.94
CA THR A 52 23.80 -10.69 6.32
C THR A 52 22.77 -9.60 6.64
N GLY A 53 22.50 -9.36 7.93
CA GLY A 53 21.56 -8.36 8.41
C GLY A 53 20.15 -8.58 7.85
N LEU A 54 19.60 -7.56 7.20
CA LEU A 54 18.25 -7.58 6.59
C LEU A 54 18.07 -8.66 5.50
N PHE A 55 19.18 -9.19 4.95
CA PHE A 55 19.16 -10.21 3.90
C PHE A 55 19.65 -11.58 4.44
N ALA A 56 19.68 -11.78 5.75
CA ALA A 56 20.09 -13.04 6.34
C ALA A 56 19.14 -14.18 5.94
N PRO A 57 19.66 -15.41 5.68
CA PRO A 57 18.82 -16.55 5.26
C PRO A 57 17.72 -16.90 6.28
N ARG A 58 17.92 -16.62 7.57
CA ARG A 58 16.90 -16.82 8.62
C ARG A 58 15.64 -15.99 8.39
N GLU A 59 15.71 -14.88 7.66
CA GLU A 59 14.58 -14.00 7.37
C GLU A 59 13.72 -14.51 6.19
N ILE A 60 14.15 -15.54 5.46
CA ILE A 60 13.37 -16.09 4.32
C ILE A 60 12.06 -16.70 4.80
N LEU A 61 12.09 -17.51 5.86
CA LEU A 61 10.88 -18.16 6.38
C LEU A 61 9.86 -17.15 6.92
N PRO A 62 10.23 -16.15 7.74
CA PRO A 62 9.29 -15.10 8.14
C PRO A 62 8.65 -14.37 6.97
N ASN A 63 9.42 -14.04 5.92
CA ASN A 63 8.88 -13.43 4.71
C ASN A 63 7.97 -14.38 3.93
N LEU A 64 8.32 -15.66 3.84
CA LEU A 64 7.50 -16.66 3.15
C LEU A 64 6.10 -16.77 3.77
N PHE A 65 6.01 -16.71 5.12
CA PHE A 65 4.76 -16.78 5.86
C PHE A 65 4.14 -15.41 6.18
N LEU A 66 4.75 -14.31 5.73
CA LEU A 66 4.30 -12.95 6.01
C LEU A 66 4.20 -12.62 7.51
N VAL A 67 5.09 -13.16 8.35
CA VAL A 67 5.11 -12.90 9.81
C VAL A 67 6.20 -11.92 10.23
N GLN A 68 7.04 -11.43 9.30
CA GLN A 68 8.20 -10.59 9.59
C GLN A 68 7.86 -9.25 10.28
N ALA A 69 6.61 -8.77 10.16
CA ALA A 69 6.18 -7.51 10.80
C ALA A 69 5.35 -7.71 12.07
N TRP A 70 5.25 -8.95 12.57
CA TRP A 70 4.41 -9.27 13.74
C TRP A 70 5.22 -9.61 14.99
N THR A 71 6.51 -9.81 14.86
CA THR A 71 7.40 -10.21 15.94
C THR A 71 8.69 -9.41 15.94
N THR A 72 9.25 -9.18 17.13
CA THR A 72 10.56 -8.56 17.32
C THR A 72 11.74 -9.53 17.09
N LEU A 73 11.45 -10.82 16.83
CA LEU A 73 12.48 -11.84 16.58
C LEU A 73 13.01 -11.83 15.14
N THR A 74 12.38 -11.06 14.27
CA THR A 74 12.66 -10.99 12.83
C THR A 74 12.88 -9.55 12.39
N GLU A 75 13.61 -9.39 11.30
CA GLU A 75 13.83 -8.08 10.69
C GLU A 75 12.63 -7.67 9.84
N THR A 76 11.83 -6.75 10.34
CA THR A 76 10.59 -6.28 9.72
C THR A 76 10.77 -5.85 8.26
N MET A 77 11.90 -5.23 7.92
CA MET A 77 12.20 -4.67 6.58
C MET A 77 13.10 -5.60 5.75
N SER A 78 13.15 -6.90 6.07
CA SER A 78 14.02 -7.85 5.40
C SER A 78 13.63 -8.09 3.93
N PHE A 79 14.64 -8.36 3.10
CA PHE A 79 14.56 -8.59 1.65
C PHE A 79 13.88 -7.45 0.89
N ASN A 80 12.60 -7.60 0.58
CA ASN A 80 11.84 -6.54 -0.08
C ASN A 80 11.26 -5.59 0.97
N TYR A 81 11.94 -4.49 1.20
CA TYR A 81 11.59 -3.46 2.18
C TYR A 81 10.07 -3.18 2.30
N PRO A 82 9.30 -2.92 1.23
CA PRO A 82 7.87 -2.62 1.36
C PRO A 82 6.99 -3.80 1.79
N SER A 83 7.50 -5.03 1.81
CA SER A 83 6.70 -6.23 2.11
C SER A 83 6.17 -6.29 3.55
N TRP A 84 6.71 -5.48 4.48
CA TRP A 84 6.22 -5.42 5.85
C TRP A 84 4.74 -5.04 5.94
N THR A 85 4.27 -4.14 5.08
CA THR A 85 2.84 -3.75 5.07
C THR A 85 1.96 -4.89 4.62
N ILE A 86 2.42 -5.71 3.67
CA ILE A 86 1.68 -6.87 3.18
C ILE A 86 1.59 -7.95 4.27
N SER A 87 2.64 -8.10 5.08
CA SER A 87 2.63 -8.95 6.26
C SER A 87 1.50 -8.54 7.22
N ILE A 88 1.38 -7.26 7.53
CA ILE A 88 0.35 -6.72 8.41
C ILE A 88 -1.03 -6.85 7.76
N GLU A 89 -1.18 -6.40 6.51
CA GLU A 89 -2.43 -6.40 5.76
C GLU A 89 -3.01 -7.82 5.64
N PHE A 90 -2.18 -8.82 5.39
CA PHE A 90 -2.62 -10.20 5.23
C PHE A 90 -3.33 -10.72 6.47
N TYR A 91 -2.72 -10.61 7.65
CA TYR A 91 -3.31 -11.11 8.89
C TYR A 91 -4.49 -10.26 9.37
N ILE A 92 -4.46 -8.96 9.14
CA ILE A 92 -5.63 -8.09 9.40
C ILE A 92 -6.82 -8.50 8.51
N TYR A 93 -6.60 -8.84 7.24
CA TYR A 93 -7.67 -9.38 6.40
C TYR A 93 -8.21 -10.70 6.91
N MET A 94 -7.37 -11.58 7.44
CA MET A 94 -7.84 -12.85 8.03
C MET A 94 -8.71 -12.60 9.25
N LEU A 95 -8.26 -11.71 10.15
CA LEU A 95 -9.03 -11.31 11.31
C LEU A 95 -10.36 -10.64 10.92
N PHE A 96 -10.31 -9.70 9.97
CA PHE A 96 -11.52 -9.05 9.44
C PHE A 96 -12.51 -10.05 8.85
N GLY A 97 -12.03 -10.98 8.03
CA GLY A 97 -12.86 -12.03 7.43
C GLY A 97 -13.55 -12.92 8.48
N ALA A 98 -12.82 -13.29 9.54
CA ALA A 98 -13.37 -14.06 10.66
C ALA A 98 -14.44 -13.26 11.43
N LEU A 99 -14.17 -11.99 11.73
CA LEU A 99 -15.11 -11.10 12.41
C LEU A 99 -16.36 -10.80 11.58
N CYS A 100 -16.26 -10.82 10.25
CA CYS A 100 -17.41 -10.68 9.36
C CYS A 100 -18.42 -11.82 9.46
N MET A 101 -18.06 -12.95 10.08
CA MET A 101 -18.99 -14.04 10.38
C MET A 101 -19.90 -13.75 11.60
N LEU A 102 -19.54 -12.77 12.41
CA LEU A 102 -20.37 -12.34 13.55
C LEU A 102 -21.63 -11.60 13.08
N SER A 103 -22.62 -11.51 13.97
CA SER A 103 -23.80 -10.65 13.77
C SER A 103 -23.38 -9.18 13.57
N MET A 104 -24.20 -8.39 12.90
CA MET A 104 -23.91 -6.98 12.60
C MET A 104 -23.48 -6.17 13.84
N ARG A 105 -24.22 -6.32 14.94
CA ARG A 105 -23.94 -5.62 16.21
C ARG A 105 -22.59 -6.05 16.79
N ASN A 106 -22.37 -7.37 16.90
CA ASN A 106 -21.16 -7.92 17.51
C ASN A 106 -19.92 -7.59 16.67
N ARG A 107 -20.04 -7.62 15.34
CA ARG A 107 -18.99 -7.24 14.41
C ARG A 107 -18.56 -5.78 14.59
N PHE A 108 -19.53 -4.86 14.66
CA PHE A 108 -19.24 -3.44 14.89
C PHE A 108 -18.56 -3.21 16.24
N LEU A 109 -19.06 -3.86 17.29
CA LEU A 109 -18.45 -3.78 18.63
C LEU A 109 -17.02 -4.34 18.63
N ALA A 110 -16.77 -5.45 17.93
CA ALA A 110 -15.44 -6.02 17.80
C ALA A 110 -14.48 -5.07 17.05
N PHE A 111 -14.91 -4.45 15.94
CA PHE A 111 -14.11 -3.48 15.21
C PHE A 111 -13.77 -2.26 16.08
N ALA A 112 -14.75 -1.72 16.78
CA ALA A 112 -14.55 -0.60 17.70
C ALA A 112 -13.61 -0.96 18.86
N ALA A 113 -13.80 -2.12 19.46
CA ALA A 113 -12.95 -2.60 20.55
C ALA A 113 -11.50 -2.80 20.11
N ILE A 114 -11.26 -3.47 18.98
CA ILE A 114 -9.91 -3.70 18.47
C ILE A 114 -9.21 -2.37 18.16
N SER A 115 -9.90 -1.45 17.45
CA SER A 115 -9.33 -0.14 17.14
C SER A 115 -9.02 0.65 18.41
N LEU A 116 -9.96 0.72 19.35
CA LEU A 116 -9.78 1.47 20.59
C LEU A 116 -8.65 0.89 21.45
N VAL A 117 -8.64 -0.42 21.66
CA VAL A 117 -7.59 -1.09 22.44
C VAL A 117 -6.23 -0.88 21.80
N ALA A 118 -6.12 -1.00 20.47
CA ALA A 118 -4.86 -0.77 19.77
C ALA A 118 -4.37 0.68 19.94
N PHE A 119 -5.26 1.69 19.83
CA PHE A 119 -4.88 3.08 20.08
C PHE A 119 -4.47 3.32 21.54
N VAL A 120 -5.22 2.77 22.52
CA VAL A 120 -4.89 2.91 23.94
C VAL A 120 -3.52 2.32 24.25
N LEU A 121 -3.20 1.15 23.69
CA LEU A 121 -1.88 0.52 23.88
C LEU A 121 -0.75 1.34 23.25
N ILE A 122 -0.95 1.90 22.06
CA ILE A 122 0.03 2.80 21.43
C ILE A 122 0.26 4.04 22.29
N PHE A 123 -0.80 4.71 22.75
CA PHE A 123 -0.68 5.90 23.59
C PHE A 123 -0.12 5.63 24.99
N SER A 124 -0.23 4.41 25.50
CA SER A 124 0.35 4.01 26.79
C SER A 124 1.77 3.49 26.68
N GLU A 125 2.35 3.48 25.47
CA GLU A 125 3.69 2.93 25.18
C GLU A 125 3.87 1.46 25.62
N ASN A 126 2.75 0.77 25.79
CA ASN A 126 2.70 -0.64 26.20
C ASN A 126 2.30 -1.53 25.03
N GLU A 127 3.23 -1.74 24.11
CA GLU A 127 2.96 -2.44 22.86
C GLU A 127 3.32 -3.93 22.97
N PRO A 128 2.32 -4.83 23.02
CA PRO A 128 2.54 -6.27 23.05
C PRO A 128 2.99 -6.84 21.70
N LEU A 129 2.82 -6.07 20.63
CA LEU A 129 3.22 -6.39 19.25
C LEU A 129 4.17 -5.32 18.72
N VAL A 130 4.73 -5.55 17.55
CA VAL A 130 5.49 -4.50 16.84
C VAL A 130 4.60 -3.29 16.60
N GLU A 131 5.08 -2.08 16.88
CA GLU A 131 4.36 -0.81 16.74
C GLU A 131 3.58 -0.71 15.43
N ARG A 132 4.22 -1.10 14.32
CA ARG A 132 3.59 -1.08 13.00
C ARG A 132 2.38 -2.00 12.88
N ALA A 133 2.39 -3.15 13.55
CA ALA A 133 1.25 -4.05 13.58
C ALA A 133 0.09 -3.46 14.39
N MET A 134 0.39 -2.81 15.51
CA MET A 134 -0.60 -2.10 16.33
C MET A 134 -1.22 -0.93 15.56
N LEU A 135 -0.41 -0.14 14.86
CA LEU A 135 -0.89 0.93 13.97
C LEU A 135 -1.78 0.36 12.84
N GLY A 136 -1.38 -0.74 12.23
CA GLY A 136 -2.19 -1.41 11.22
C GLY A 136 -3.56 -1.85 11.74
N LEU A 137 -3.62 -2.45 12.93
CA LEU A 137 -4.87 -2.84 13.59
C LEU A 137 -5.75 -1.62 13.91
N SER A 138 -5.17 -0.60 14.55
CA SER A 138 -5.92 0.60 14.94
C SER A 138 -6.52 1.30 13.72
N CYS A 139 -5.72 1.55 12.67
CA CYS A 139 -6.13 2.25 11.46
C CYS A 139 -7.16 1.48 10.65
N PHE A 140 -6.94 0.19 10.41
CA PHE A 140 -7.83 -0.61 9.58
C PHE A 140 -9.22 -0.70 10.18
N PHE A 141 -9.31 -0.96 11.49
CA PHE A 141 -10.60 -1.05 12.14
C PHE A 141 -11.24 0.33 12.37
N ALA A 142 -10.46 1.41 12.58
CA ALA A 142 -10.96 2.77 12.55
C ALA A 142 -11.57 3.14 11.18
N GLY A 143 -10.94 2.72 10.07
CA GLY A 143 -11.48 2.89 8.74
C GLY A 143 -12.84 2.22 8.52
N ASN A 144 -13.08 1.06 9.16
CA ASN A 144 -14.41 0.42 9.15
C ASN A 144 -15.45 1.23 9.91
N ILE A 145 -15.06 1.86 11.03
CA ILE A 145 -15.94 2.77 11.78
C ILE A 145 -16.25 4.01 10.92
N THR A 146 -15.23 4.58 10.29
CA THR A 146 -15.35 5.72 9.35
C THR A 146 -16.36 5.40 8.23
N TYR A 147 -16.33 4.19 7.68
CA TYR A 147 -17.31 3.76 6.68
C TYR A 147 -18.73 3.74 7.22
N VAL A 148 -18.95 3.28 8.47
CA VAL A 148 -20.28 3.32 9.11
C VAL A 148 -20.74 4.77 9.31
N VAL A 149 -19.85 5.67 9.76
CA VAL A 149 -20.12 7.11 9.88
C VAL A 149 -20.53 7.68 8.52
N TYR A 150 -19.79 7.37 7.46
CA TYR A 150 -20.14 7.77 6.10
C TYR A 150 -21.56 7.34 5.71
N LEU A 151 -21.94 6.08 5.97
CA LEU A 151 -23.28 5.58 5.67
C LEU A 151 -24.41 6.31 6.43
N LEU A 152 -24.13 6.78 7.64
CA LEU A 152 -25.10 7.52 8.47
C LEU A 152 -25.33 8.95 7.99
N ILE A 153 -24.31 9.57 7.41
CA ILE A 153 -24.35 11.00 7.05
C ILE A 153 -24.54 11.25 5.55
N ARG A 154 -24.18 10.29 4.67
CA ARG A 154 -24.17 10.48 3.20
C ARG A 154 -25.50 10.96 2.63
N ASP A 155 -26.63 10.47 3.16
CA ASP A 155 -27.96 10.78 2.65
C ASP A 155 -28.51 12.13 3.19
N ARG A 156 -27.82 12.70 4.21
CA ARG A 156 -28.19 13.96 4.86
C ARG A 156 -27.28 15.13 4.49
N PHE A 157 -26.11 14.81 3.98
CA PHE A 157 -25.09 15.80 3.64
C PHE A 157 -25.08 16.10 2.14
N VAL A 158 -25.37 17.36 1.81
CA VAL A 158 -25.28 17.84 0.41
C VAL A 158 -23.95 18.59 0.25
N PRO A 159 -22.97 18.01 -0.45
CA PRO A 159 -21.67 18.62 -0.60
C PRO A 159 -21.76 19.88 -1.49
N ARG A 160 -21.28 21.02 -0.97
CA ARG A 160 -21.09 22.24 -1.74
C ARG A 160 -19.70 22.19 -2.40
N PRO A 161 -19.56 22.22 -3.74
CA PRO A 161 -18.29 21.94 -4.41
C PRO A 161 -17.12 22.83 -3.95
N TRP A 162 -17.35 24.12 -3.77
CA TRP A 162 -16.30 25.03 -3.33
C TRP A 162 -15.82 24.71 -1.89
N LEU A 163 -16.76 24.43 -0.97
CA LEU A 163 -16.44 24.07 0.42
C LEU A 163 -15.69 22.74 0.48
N MET A 164 -16.14 21.75 -0.30
CA MET A 164 -15.45 20.45 -0.39
C MET A 164 -14.03 20.61 -0.90
N THR A 165 -13.80 21.47 -1.92
CA THR A 165 -12.46 21.74 -2.44
C THR A 165 -11.55 22.33 -1.35
N VAL A 166 -12.05 23.32 -0.59
CA VAL A 166 -11.29 23.92 0.51
C VAL A 166 -10.96 22.87 1.57
N LEU A 167 -11.93 22.04 1.95
CA LEU A 167 -11.72 20.98 2.93
C LEU A 167 -10.75 19.90 2.42
N GLU A 168 -10.84 19.50 1.15
CA GLU A 168 -9.92 18.55 0.51
C GLU A 168 -8.47 19.10 0.57
N CYS A 169 -8.26 20.36 0.17
CA CYS A 169 -6.95 21.01 0.23
C CYS A 169 -6.44 21.15 1.68
N ALA A 170 -7.31 21.54 2.61
CA ALA A 170 -6.94 21.68 4.03
C ALA A 170 -6.54 20.35 4.66
N MET A 171 -7.27 19.26 4.37
CA MET A 171 -6.95 17.92 4.85
C MET A 171 -5.67 17.37 4.22
N MET A 172 -5.43 17.64 2.94
CA MET A 172 -4.16 17.28 2.28
C MET A 172 -2.99 18.04 2.90
N TYR A 173 -3.16 19.35 3.19
CA TYR A 173 -2.14 20.14 3.86
C TYR A 173 -1.89 19.64 5.29
N ALA A 174 -2.93 19.34 6.06
CA ALA A 174 -2.81 18.76 7.40
C ALA A 174 -2.04 17.43 7.37
N THR A 175 -2.36 16.56 6.41
CA THR A 175 -1.64 15.30 6.19
C THR A 175 -0.16 15.54 5.88
N TYR A 176 0.12 16.48 4.95
CA TYR A 176 1.48 16.87 4.60
C TYR A 176 2.24 17.38 5.83
N TRP A 177 1.61 18.27 6.61
CA TRP A 177 2.22 18.84 7.81
C TRP A 177 2.56 17.78 8.85
N ILE A 178 1.63 16.84 9.12
CA ILE A 178 1.86 15.72 10.05
C ILE A 178 3.01 14.83 9.57
N VAL A 179 3.11 14.55 8.27
CA VAL A 179 4.16 13.70 7.72
C VAL A 179 5.54 14.36 7.78
N MET A 180 5.59 15.68 7.55
CA MET A 180 6.86 16.43 7.48
C MET A 180 7.41 16.89 8.82
N ASN A 181 6.58 16.94 9.85
CA ASN A 181 7.02 17.37 11.19
C ASN A 181 7.15 16.17 12.11
N ASP A 182 8.15 16.20 12.96
CA ASP A 182 8.37 15.20 13.99
C ASP A 182 7.82 15.71 15.33
N PHE A 183 6.92 14.95 15.94
CA PHE A 183 6.32 15.24 17.24
C PHE A 183 5.78 13.94 17.86
N ASP A 184 5.57 13.98 19.17
CA ASP A 184 5.08 12.85 19.95
C ASP A 184 3.72 12.36 19.41
N TYR A 185 3.57 11.05 19.31
CA TYR A 185 2.35 10.39 18.81
C TYR A 185 1.97 10.75 17.36
N ARG A 186 2.93 11.17 16.52
CA ARG A 186 2.71 11.48 15.10
C ARG A 186 1.95 10.38 14.37
N SER A 187 2.31 9.11 14.60
CA SER A 187 1.70 7.96 13.91
C SER A 187 0.21 7.79 14.21
N PRO A 188 -0.27 7.78 15.47
CA PRO A 188 -1.69 7.71 15.75
C PRO A 188 -2.46 8.97 15.30
N PHE A 189 -1.88 10.18 15.42
CA PHE A 189 -2.52 11.39 14.87
C PHE A 189 -2.64 11.34 13.34
N GLY A 190 -1.62 10.84 12.66
CA GLY A 190 -1.66 10.58 11.22
C GLY A 190 -2.79 9.63 10.86
N SER A 191 -2.95 8.54 11.62
CA SER A 191 -4.01 7.56 11.41
C SER A 191 -5.41 8.17 11.50
N LEU A 192 -5.66 9.00 12.51
CA LEU A 192 -6.95 9.69 12.68
C LEU A 192 -7.19 10.70 11.56
N THR A 193 -6.15 11.44 11.16
CA THR A 193 -6.22 12.38 10.03
C THR A 193 -6.55 11.65 8.72
N PHE A 194 -5.96 10.48 8.49
CA PHE A 194 -6.32 9.65 7.33
C PHE A 194 -7.76 9.14 7.37
N CYS A 195 -8.33 8.82 8.54
CA CYS A 195 -9.76 8.50 8.65
C CYS A 195 -10.63 9.68 8.21
N GLY A 196 -10.29 10.90 8.64
CA GLY A 196 -10.96 12.13 8.20
C GLY A 196 -10.83 12.38 6.71
N LEU A 197 -9.61 12.19 6.17
CA LEU A 197 -9.32 12.31 4.74
C LEU A 197 -10.18 11.33 3.92
N VAL A 198 -10.21 10.05 4.30
CA VAL A 198 -11.01 9.02 3.63
C VAL A 198 -12.50 9.36 3.69
N LEU A 199 -13.00 9.83 4.85
CA LEU A 199 -14.39 10.24 4.99
C LEU A 199 -14.73 11.40 4.04
N LEU A 200 -13.87 12.41 3.98
CA LEU A 200 -14.07 13.58 3.13
C LEU A 200 -14.09 13.21 1.63
N PHE A 201 -13.08 12.44 1.19
CA PHE A 201 -12.98 12.02 -0.21
C PHE A 201 -14.06 11.00 -0.61
N ALA A 202 -14.70 10.30 0.34
CA ALA A 202 -15.83 9.42 0.06
C ALA A 202 -17.07 10.17 -0.47
N PHE A 203 -17.19 11.49 -0.23
CA PHE A 203 -18.24 12.32 -0.80
C PHE A 203 -17.97 12.76 -2.23
N GLU A 204 -16.75 12.67 -2.71
CA GLU A 204 -16.33 12.99 -4.08
C GLU A 204 -16.79 14.37 -4.57
N GLY A 205 -16.93 15.35 -3.67
CA GLY A 205 -17.61 16.61 -3.93
C GLY A 205 -16.73 17.78 -4.39
N GLY A 206 -15.40 17.69 -4.29
CA GLY A 206 -14.47 18.77 -4.58
C GLY A 206 -13.71 18.61 -5.91
N MET A 207 -12.91 19.63 -6.25
CA MET A 207 -12.08 19.63 -7.47
C MET A 207 -10.95 18.60 -7.41
N VAL A 208 -10.37 18.36 -6.24
CA VAL A 208 -9.31 17.36 -6.08
C VAL A 208 -9.88 15.97 -6.33
N SER A 209 -11.04 15.65 -5.77
CA SER A 209 -11.78 14.42 -6.09
C SER A 209 -12.05 14.26 -7.57
N ALA A 210 -12.46 15.33 -8.28
CA ALA A 210 -12.67 15.31 -9.71
C ALA A 210 -11.38 15.03 -10.49
N LEU A 211 -10.25 15.63 -10.08
CA LEU A 211 -8.93 15.38 -10.65
C LEU A 211 -8.50 13.91 -10.45
N LEU A 212 -8.70 13.36 -9.26
CA LEU A 212 -8.33 11.97 -8.94
C LEU A 212 -9.16 10.93 -9.73
N LYS A 213 -10.29 11.30 -10.29
CA LYS A 213 -11.11 10.45 -11.17
C LYS A 213 -10.64 10.42 -12.62
N THR A 214 -9.65 11.22 -13.00
CA THR A 214 -9.10 11.19 -14.37
C THR A 214 -8.40 9.86 -14.64
N SER A 215 -8.32 9.47 -15.91
CA SER A 215 -7.81 8.16 -16.35
C SER A 215 -6.39 7.84 -15.83
N VAL A 216 -5.55 8.88 -15.73
CA VAL A 216 -4.17 8.74 -15.24
C VAL A 216 -4.15 8.32 -13.78
N PHE A 217 -4.88 9.02 -12.90
CA PHE A 217 -4.92 8.67 -11.46
C PHE A 217 -5.64 7.35 -11.21
N VAL A 218 -6.70 7.06 -11.97
CA VAL A 218 -7.37 5.74 -11.92
C VAL A 218 -6.41 4.62 -12.33
N LEU A 219 -5.57 4.83 -13.34
CA LEU A 219 -4.54 3.86 -13.73
C LEU A 219 -3.50 3.70 -12.62
N LEU A 220 -2.96 4.80 -12.07
CA LEU A 220 -2.02 4.74 -10.95
C LEU A 220 -2.62 4.02 -9.73
N GLY A 221 -3.90 4.27 -9.42
CA GLY A 221 -4.61 3.56 -8.37
C GLY A 221 -4.71 2.06 -8.61
N LYS A 222 -4.95 1.62 -9.86
CA LYS A 222 -4.95 0.19 -10.21
C LYS A 222 -3.56 -0.44 -10.07
N LEU A 223 -2.52 0.28 -10.37
CA LEU A 223 -1.14 -0.18 -10.30
C LEU A 223 -0.52 -0.02 -8.90
N SER A 224 -1.19 0.62 -7.95
CA SER A 224 -0.63 1.05 -6.67
C SER A 224 0.04 -0.09 -5.89
N TYR A 225 -0.57 -1.26 -5.82
CA TYR A 225 0.00 -2.43 -5.18
C TYR A 225 1.30 -2.89 -5.88
N SER A 226 1.26 -3.02 -7.20
CA SER A 226 2.45 -3.39 -7.98
C SER A 226 3.55 -2.34 -7.90
N ILE A 227 3.22 -1.03 -7.96
CA ILE A 227 4.20 0.07 -7.76
C ILE A 227 4.85 -0.08 -6.39
N TYR A 228 4.03 -0.25 -5.35
CA TYR A 228 4.51 -0.36 -3.98
C TYR A 228 5.42 -1.58 -3.77
N MET A 229 5.13 -2.71 -4.39
CA MET A 229 5.94 -3.93 -4.24
C MET A 229 7.22 -3.92 -5.06
N THR A 230 7.24 -3.24 -6.22
CA THR A 230 8.37 -3.33 -7.17
C THR A 230 9.35 -2.17 -7.08
N HIS A 231 8.95 -1.00 -6.50
CA HIS A 231 9.83 0.19 -6.51
C HIS A 231 11.18 -0.05 -5.81
N ALA A 232 11.20 -0.82 -4.72
CA ALA A 232 12.43 -1.14 -4.00
C ALA A 232 13.41 -1.94 -4.88
N ALA A 233 12.93 -2.85 -5.73
CA ALA A 233 13.78 -3.59 -6.66
C ALA A 233 14.32 -2.67 -7.76
N VAL A 234 13.52 -1.75 -8.28
CA VAL A 234 13.96 -0.74 -9.25
C VAL A 234 15.07 0.11 -8.65
N LEU A 235 14.86 0.64 -7.44
CA LEU A 235 15.87 1.44 -6.73
C LEU A 235 17.14 0.62 -6.46
N PHE A 236 17.01 -0.63 -6.01
CA PHE A 236 18.16 -1.52 -5.78
C PHE A 236 19.00 -1.70 -7.06
N CYS A 237 18.36 -1.95 -8.20
CA CYS A 237 19.05 -2.07 -9.49
C CYS A 237 19.76 -0.77 -9.88
N LEU A 238 19.07 0.38 -9.77
CA LEU A 238 19.65 1.67 -10.12
C LEU A 238 20.83 2.03 -9.23
N VAL A 239 20.71 1.92 -7.92
CA VAL A 239 21.80 2.15 -6.98
C VAL A 239 23.00 1.24 -7.32
N THR A 240 22.74 -0.03 -7.62
CA THR A 240 23.81 -0.97 -8.01
C THR A 240 24.52 -0.53 -9.29
N VAL A 241 23.77 -0.07 -10.31
CA VAL A 241 24.34 0.48 -11.55
C VAL A 241 25.22 1.70 -11.27
N PHE A 242 24.76 2.62 -10.43
CA PHE A 242 25.53 3.81 -10.05
C PHE A 242 26.82 3.46 -9.29
N ILE A 243 26.78 2.47 -8.36
CA ILE A 243 27.97 1.98 -7.66
C ILE A 243 28.98 1.38 -8.65
N VAL A 244 28.50 0.57 -9.59
CA VAL A 244 29.38 -0.04 -10.60
C VAL A 244 29.95 1.03 -11.52
N ALA A 245 29.13 1.96 -12.00
CA ALA A 245 29.56 3.07 -12.82
C ALA A 245 30.63 3.93 -12.11
N GLN A 246 30.42 4.26 -10.84
CA GLN A 246 31.44 4.97 -10.02
C GLN A 246 32.76 4.22 -9.96
N LYS A 247 32.74 2.89 -9.78
CA LYS A 247 33.96 2.08 -9.74
C LYS A 247 34.70 2.01 -11.07
N VAL A 248 33.97 2.03 -12.19
CA VAL A 248 34.55 1.96 -13.54
C VAL A 248 35.07 3.32 -13.99
N THR A 249 34.32 4.38 -13.73
CA THR A 249 34.66 5.73 -14.23
C THR A 249 35.56 6.55 -13.28
N GLY A 250 35.58 6.18 -11.99
CA GLY A 250 36.22 6.99 -10.93
C GLY A 250 35.47 8.26 -10.56
N VAL A 251 34.31 8.53 -11.20
CA VAL A 251 33.44 9.68 -10.86
C VAL A 251 32.54 9.31 -9.69
N GLU A 252 32.37 10.20 -8.73
CA GLU A 252 31.50 9.98 -7.56
C GLU A 252 30.03 10.12 -7.96
N LEU A 253 29.40 8.99 -8.33
CA LEU A 253 28.01 8.89 -8.76
C LEU A 253 27.07 8.33 -7.68
N ALA A 254 27.65 7.70 -6.65
CA ALA A 254 26.90 7.06 -5.56
C ALA A 254 27.52 7.42 -4.20
N PRO A 255 27.51 8.72 -3.79
CA PRO A 255 28.09 9.15 -2.52
C PRO A 255 27.40 8.46 -1.33
N MET A 256 28.19 8.24 -0.27
CA MET A 256 27.69 7.73 1.00
C MET A 256 27.51 8.91 1.96
N ILE A 257 26.27 9.21 2.33
CA ILE A 257 25.92 10.29 3.26
C ILE A 257 25.15 9.66 4.41
N ASP A 258 25.61 9.87 5.65
CA ASP A 258 25.00 9.33 6.89
C ASP A 258 24.69 7.81 6.82
N GLY A 259 25.60 7.05 6.22
CA GLY A 259 25.47 5.59 6.08
C GLY A 259 24.50 5.14 4.99
N GLN A 260 23.91 6.07 4.22
CA GLN A 260 23.02 5.79 3.10
C GLN A 260 23.68 6.17 1.76
N ARG A 261 23.43 5.37 0.72
CA ARG A 261 23.86 5.66 -0.64
C ARG A 261 22.84 6.52 -1.35
N PHE A 262 23.32 7.63 -1.89
CA PHE A 262 22.52 8.49 -2.76
C PHE A 262 22.98 8.33 -4.20
N MET A 263 22.10 8.58 -5.14
CA MET A 263 22.44 8.62 -6.57
C MET A 263 22.62 10.08 -6.96
N ASP A 264 23.78 10.43 -7.50
CA ASP A 264 24.10 11.77 -7.95
C ASP A 264 24.56 11.74 -9.42
N THR A 265 23.93 12.53 -10.25
CA THR A 265 24.26 12.68 -11.68
C THR A 265 25.17 13.88 -11.94
N GLY A 266 25.63 14.57 -10.88
CA GLY A 266 26.58 15.68 -10.95
C GLY A 266 25.95 17.06 -11.12
N SER A 267 24.63 17.19 -11.31
CA SER A 267 23.97 18.49 -11.34
C SER A 267 22.52 18.44 -10.82
N MET A 268 22.05 19.53 -10.23
CA MET A 268 20.68 19.63 -9.71
C MET A 268 19.61 19.37 -10.78
N LEU A 269 19.79 19.91 -11.99
CA LEU A 269 18.85 19.70 -13.09
C LEU A 269 18.83 18.23 -13.52
N ALA A 270 19.99 17.60 -13.68
CA ALA A 270 20.08 16.19 -14.05
C ALA A 270 19.50 15.29 -12.97
N ASN A 271 19.72 15.59 -11.68
CA ASN A 271 19.11 14.87 -10.57
C ASN A 271 17.58 14.97 -10.59
N ASN A 272 17.01 16.15 -10.85
CA ASN A 272 15.55 16.32 -10.94
C ASN A 272 14.96 15.53 -12.13
N ILE A 273 15.60 15.56 -13.31
CA ILE A 273 15.19 14.76 -14.47
C ILE A 273 15.29 13.27 -14.12
N PHE A 274 16.37 12.87 -13.45
CA PHE A 274 16.59 11.49 -13.05
C PHE A 274 15.50 10.99 -12.07
N VAL A 275 15.08 11.80 -11.10
CA VAL A 275 13.97 11.44 -10.19
C VAL A 275 12.68 11.16 -10.97
N VAL A 276 12.36 11.99 -11.98
CA VAL A 276 11.19 11.74 -12.85
C VAL A 276 11.37 10.44 -13.64
N ALA A 277 12.55 10.19 -14.19
CA ALA A 277 12.84 8.96 -14.92
C ALA A 277 12.71 7.71 -14.02
N VAL A 278 13.17 7.79 -12.76
CA VAL A 278 12.98 6.73 -11.75
C VAL A 278 11.52 6.48 -11.49
N ALA A 279 10.72 7.53 -11.26
CA ALA A 279 9.27 7.41 -11.02
C ALA A 279 8.56 6.74 -12.21
N VAL A 280 8.87 7.15 -13.43
CA VAL A 280 8.34 6.53 -14.66
C VAL A 280 8.77 5.06 -14.75
N SER A 281 10.03 4.75 -14.47
CA SER A 281 10.54 3.37 -14.46
C SER A 281 9.80 2.48 -13.46
N CYS A 282 9.51 3.00 -12.25
CA CYS A 282 8.70 2.29 -11.27
C CYS A 282 7.29 1.98 -11.80
N VAL A 283 6.63 2.93 -12.46
CA VAL A 283 5.29 2.73 -13.04
C VAL A 283 5.34 1.71 -14.18
N VAL A 284 6.35 1.77 -15.05
CA VAL A 284 6.51 0.82 -16.16
C VAL A 284 6.72 -0.59 -15.64
N VAL A 285 7.66 -0.79 -14.70
CA VAL A 285 7.92 -2.10 -14.08
C VAL A 285 6.68 -2.63 -13.37
N ALA A 286 5.97 -1.75 -12.65
CA ALA A 286 4.72 -2.11 -11.98
C ALA A 286 3.62 -2.52 -12.96
N ALA A 287 3.50 -1.88 -14.12
CA ALA A 287 2.52 -2.26 -15.14
C ALA A 287 2.78 -3.70 -15.67
N PHE A 288 4.07 -4.05 -15.87
CA PHE A 288 4.44 -5.44 -16.22
C PHE A 288 4.13 -6.42 -15.08
N ALA A 289 4.51 -6.10 -13.85
CA ALA A 289 4.25 -6.94 -12.68
C ALA A 289 2.74 -7.13 -12.45
N HIS A 290 1.96 -6.07 -12.57
CA HIS A 290 0.50 -6.11 -12.50
C HIS A 290 -0.09 -7.06 -13.55
N LYS A 291 0.28 -6.87 -14.82
CA LYS A 291 -0.28 -7.66 -15.92
C LYS A 291 0.10 -9.15 -15.85
N TYR A 292 1.38 -9.46 -15.57
CA TYR A 292 1.93 -10.80 -15.72
C TYR A 292 1.97 -11.62 -14.43
N ILE A 293 1.92 -10.97 -13.27
CA ILE A 293 2.00 -11.66 -11.97
C ILE A 293 0.72 -11.46 -11.18
N GLU A 294 0.36 -10.20 -10.86
CA GLU A 294 -0.78 -9.90 -9.99
C GLU A 294 -2.11 -10.37 -10.60
N MET A 295 -2.39 -9.99 -11.86
CA MET A 295 -3.65 -10.36 -12.53
C MET A 295 -3.76 -11.87 -12.78
N LYS A 296 -2.65 -12.54 -13.13
CA LYS A 296 -2.67 -14.01 -13.28
C LYS A 296 -2.92 -14.70 -11.93
N GLY A 297 -2.31 -14.20 -10.85
CA GLY A 297 -2.60 -14.65 -9.49
C GLY A 297 -4.08 -14.52 -9.16
N TYR A 298 -4.64 -13.34 -9.39
CA TYR A 298 -6.05 -13.07 -9.13
C TYR A 298 -6.99 -13.99 -9.94
N GLU A 299 -6.71 -14.22 -11.21
CA GLU A 299 -7.48 -15.16 -12.06
C GLU A 299 -7.39 -16.61 -11.54
N LEU A 300 -6.19 -17.04 -11.12
CA LEU A 300 -6.02 -18.36 -10.52
C LEU A 300 -6.83 -18.49 -9.23
N GLY A 301 -6.82 -17.45 -8.38
CA GLY A 301 -7.63 -17.39 -7.17
C GLY A 301 -9.12 -17.53 -7.43
N LYS A 302 -9.63 -16.87 -8.48
CA LYS A 302 -11.03 -17.03 -8.90
C LYS A 302 -11.38 -18.46 -9.31
N ARG A 303 -10.47 -19.15 -10.02
CA ARG A 303 -10.68 -20.56 -10.43
C ARG A 303 -10.70 -21.48 -9.21
N VAL A 304 -9.76 -21.29 -8.27
CA VAL A 304 -9.64 -22.10 -7.04
C VAL A 304 -10.81 -21.85 -6.09
N ALA A 305 -11.34 -20.63 -6.01
CA ALA A 305 -12.47 -20.29 -5.16
C ALA A 305 -13.81 -20.96 -5.57
N GLY A 306 -13.80 -21.77 -6.62
CA GLY A 306 -14.98 -22.57 -7.05
C GLY A 306 -15.88 -21.82 -8.01
N GLY A 307 -15.37 -20.85 -8.69
CA GLY A 307 -16.10 -20.09 -9.69
C GLY A 307 -15.94 -20.58 -11.11
N ALA A 308 -16.19 -21.84 -11.42
CA ALA A 308 -16.54 -22.21 -12.78
C ALA A 308 -17.99 -21.81 -13.10
N SER A 309 -18.43 -20.63 -12.69
CA SER A 309 -19.60 -19.99 -13.30
C SER A 309 -19.11 -19.31 -14.57
N LYS A 310 -19.53 -19.84 -15.71
CA LYS A 310 -19.49 -19.18 -17.02
C LYS A 310 -20.40 -17.92 -16.96
N ALA A 311 -20.00 -16.92 -16.21
CA ALA A 311 -20.51 -15.58 -16.35
C ALA A 311 -19.43 -14.78 -17.09
N LYS A 312 -19.68 -14.54 -18.40
CA LYS A 312 -19.06 -13.42 -19.10
C LYS A 312 -19.07 -12.24 -18.13
N ALA A 313 -17.87 -11.72 -17.80
CA ALA A 313 -17.78 -10.48 -17.10
C ALA A 313 -18.64 -9.45 -17.85
N PRO A 314 -19.63 -8.85 -17.22
CA PRO A 314 -20.19 -7.64 -17.77
C PRO A 314 -19.03 -6.64 -17.73
N VAL A 315 -18.67 -6.16 -18.92
CA VAL A 315 -18.03 -4.85 -19.01
C VAL A 315 -19.07 -3.92 -18.42
N GLU A 316 -18.96 -3.59 -17.14
CA GLU A 316 -19.67 -2.44 -16.58
C GLU A 316 -19.20 -1.22 -17.38
N LYS A 317 -19.97 -0.93 -18.43
CA LYS A 317 -20.01 0.43 -18.94
C LYS A 317 -20.40 1.29 -17.75
N PRO A 318 -19.69 2.39 -17.48
CA PRO A 318 -20.17 3.35 -16.50
C PRO A 318 -21.62 3.68 -16.88
N GLU A 319 -22.56 3.38 -16.00
CA GLU A 319 -23.93 3.84 -16.13
C GLU A 319 -23.88 5.36 -16.34
N SER A 320 -24.28 5.79 -17.53
CA SER A 320 -24.52 7.19 -17.80
C SER A 320 -25.62 7.62 -16.83
N VAL A 321 -25.24 8.46 -15.87
CA VAL A 321 -26.19 9.15 -14.99
C VAL A 321 -27.22 9.82 -15.91
N PRO A 322 -28.53 9.51 -15.80
CA PRO A 322 -29.52 10.16 -16.60
C PRO A 322 -29.49 11.65 -16.33
N ALA A 323 -29.31 12.45 -17.38
CA ALA A 323 -29.39 13.90 -17.32
C ALA A 323 -30.74 14.28 -16.71
N MET A 324 -30.71 14.88 -15.52
CA MET A 324 -31.88 15.49 -14.88
C MET A 324 -32.42 16.56 -15.83
N LYS A 325 -33.56 16.30 -16.45
CA LYS A 325 -34.31 17.34 -17.20
C LYS A 325 -34.77 18.39 -16.19
N PRO A 326 -34.54 19.68 -16.45
CA PRO A 326 -35.10 20.73 -15.62
C PRO A 326 -36.63 20.67 -15.72
N GLN A 327 -37.32 20.44 -14.62
CA GLN A 327 -38.75 20.65 -14.49
C GLN A 327 -39.00 22.15 -14.48
N ILE A 328 -39.48 22.67 -15.61
CA ILE A 328 -40.06 24.02 -15.68
C ILE A 328 -41.50 23.88 -15.22
N ASP A 329 -41.76 24.19 -13.97
CA ASP A 329 -43.11 24.36 -13.47
C ASP A 329 -43.72 25.63 -14.09
N ARG A 330 -44.68 25.41 -14.94
CA ARG A 330 -45.61 26.48 -15.37
C ARG A 330 -46.57 26.74 -14.20
N VAL A 331 -46.41 27.90 -13.58
CA VAL A 331 -47.47 28.47 -12.76
C VAL A 331 -48.24 29.43 -13.68
N ALA A 332 -49.49 29.08 -13.94
CA ALA A 332 -50.54 29.98 -14.40
C ALA A 332 -51.32 30.46 -13.20
#